data_f13c996871ab27e2ab1494e6da88dba3
#
_entry.id   f13c996871ab27e2ab1494e6da88dba3
#
_cell.length_a   1.000
_cell.length_b   1.000
_cell.length_c   1.000
_cell.angle_alpha   90.00
_cell.angle_beta   90.00
_cell.angle_gamma   90.00
#
_symmetry.space_group_name_H-M   'P 1'
#
loop_
_entity.id
_entity.type
_entity.pdbx_description
1 polymer ?
#
loop_
_entity_poly.entity_id
_entity_poly.type
_entity_poly.pdbx_seq_one_letter_code
_entity_poly.pdbx_strand_id
1 'polypeptide(L)'
;MSRSAYVAKVESENCVACGRCVEYCPAGALSLGQKLCRKDGSEVTYPKMPLPSEQKWGRHMWSEDYRDKNRINTHESGTAPCKTACPAHIAVQGYLKMAAQGRYQDALALIKKNNPLPAICGYVCNRRCEDACTRGTIDESIAIDEVKKYIAMLDINAETRYVPEKVVPATKGYFDEKVAIIGAGPAGISCAYYLAEKGYTNVTVFEKNKEPGGMVVYGIPSFVMEKNIVQAEIDVLRAMGVEIKCGVEVGKDITIAQLREQGYKAFYVAVGCQGGRKTGVAGEDAKGVMTGVELLHITTDDESYKLTGDTVVIGGGNVAIDVSRTSIRCGSHKVSQVSLETRDIMPALPEEIETAESEGINIIGGWGPKEILTEDGKVTGIVFKKCTSVKDADGRFNPQYDENETMTIECSNVIMSVGQAIEWGSLLEGTKVEFWHGNYPVADKVTYQTAEPDIFVGGDVYTGPKFAIDAIAAGKQGAISIHRYVQPHSSLTIGRDPNYYVELDKDDYSVEKYDNTGRQRPAKKSGVDKLSFRSDAGVFTEEQVKKETARCLGCGATIVDENQCVGCGICTTKCEFDAIHLQRDLPECSTMRRSEDKLKYILPYGAKQAIKIKFKKKKD
;
A
#
# COMPACT_ATOMS: atom_id res chain seq x y z
N MET A 1 7.78 -3.94 -44.01
CA MET A 1 8.96 -4.03 -43.11
C MET A 1 9.37 -5.47 -43.03
N SER A 2 10.67 -5.78 -43.09
CA SER A 2 11.12 -7.14 -42.80
C SER A 2 10.88 -7.38 -41.28
N ARG A 3 10.21 -8.48 -40.98
CA ARG A 3 9.99 -8.92 -39.59
C ARG A 3 11.37 -9.14 -38.95
N SER A 4 11.53 -8.73 -37.70
CA SER A 4 12.76 -9.00 -36.97
C SER A 4 13.00 -10.49 -36.81
N ALA A 5 14.27 -10.91 -36.90
CA ALA A 5 14.64 -12.29 -36.62
C ALA A 5 14.47 -12.67 -35.15
N TYR A 6 14.46 -11.67 -34.29
CA TYR A 6 14.27 -11.80 -32.85
C TYR A 6 13.05 -11.04 -32.41
N VAL A 7 12.28 -11.62 -31.51
CA VAL A 7 11.15 -10.98 -30.81
C VAL A 7 11.31 -11.15 -29.31
N ALA A 8 10.80 -10.20 -28.55
CA ALA A 8 10.70 -10.36 -27.11
C ALA A 8 9.61 -11.41 -26.79
N LYS A 9 9.88 -12.26 -25.84
CA LYS A 9 8.90 -13.18 -25.23
C LYS A 9 8.80 -12.88 -23.75
N VAL A 10 7.58 -12.87 -23.25
CA VAL A 10 7.29 -12.66 -21.83
C VAL A 10 6.86 -13.99 -21.22
N GLU A 11 7.56 -14.38 -20.18
CA GLU A 11 7.14 -15.46 -19.31
C GLU A 11 6.15 -14.89 -18.29
N SER A 12 4.87 -15.12 -18.53
CA SER A 12 3.80 -14.53 -17.72
C SER A 12 3.85 -14.96 -16.24
N GLU A 13 4.48 -16.11 -15.97
CA GLU A 13 4.67 -16.64 -14.62
C GLU A 13 5.69 -15.83 -13.80
N ASN A 14 6.67 -15.23 -14.47
CA ASN A 14 7.68 -14.39 -13.84
C ASN A 14 7.32 -12.90 -13.90
N CYS A 15 6.33 -12.52 -14.71
CA CYS A 15 5.95 -11.13 -14.91
C CYS A 15 5.16 -10.58 -13.72
N VAL A 16 5.70 -9.57 -13.04
CA VAL A 16 5.04 -8.87 -11.92
C VAL A 16 4.21 -7.66 -12.37
N ALA A 17 4.01 -7.46 -13.68
CA ALA A 17 3.25 -6.36 -14.26
C ALA A 17 3.67 -4.95 -13.75
N CYS A 18 4.97 -4.73 -13.56
CA CYS A 18 5.50 -3.45 -13.09
C CYS A 18 5.46 -2.34 -14.15
N GLY A 19 5.33 -2.68 -15.44
CA GLY A 19 5.25 -1.73 -16.55
C GLY A 19 6.60 -1.22 -17.08
N ARG A 20 7.71 -1.50 -16.43
CA ARG A 20 9.04 -0.96 -16.83
C ARG A 20 9.44 -1.29 -18.27
N CYS A 21 9.19 -2.51 -18.72
CA CYS A 21 9.50 -2.91 -20.08
C CYS A 21 8.63 -2.17 -21.11
N VAL A 22 7.40 -1.82 -20.75
CA VAL A 22 6.48 -1.04 -21.58
C VAL A 22 6.99 0.39 -21.75
N GLU A 23 7.37 1.04 -20.65
CA GLU A 23 7.91 2.41 -20.64
C GLU A 23 9.15 2.57 -21.53
N TYR A 24 10.06 1.58 -21.50
CA TYR A 24 11.32 1.64 -22.24
C TYR A 24 11.29 1.01 -23.63
N CYS A 25 10.15 0.50 -24.10
CA CYS A 25 10.04 -0.10 -25.42
C CYS A 25 10.03 0.96 -26.54
N PRO A 26 11.10 1.11 -27.34
CA PRO A 26 11.18 2.16 -28.36
C PRO A 26 10.23 1.92 -29.53
N ALA A 27 9.76 0.68 -29.71
CA ALA A 27 8.85 0.31 -30.78
C ALA A 27 7.36 0.37 -30.34
N GLY A 28 7.07 0.58 -29.04
CA GLY A 28 5.72 0.48 -28.48
C GLY A 28 5.10 -0.91 -28.66
N ALA A 29 5.94 -1.95 -28.70
CA ALA A 29 5.51 -3.32 -28.95
C ALA A 29 5.09 -4.07 -27.68
N LEU A 30 5.27 -3.46 -26.51
CA LEU A 30 4.91 -4.02 -25.21
C LEU A 30 3.80 -3.20 -24.59
N SER A 31 2.79 -3.88 -24.05
CA SER A 31 1.69 -3.24 -23.33
C SER A 31 1.32 -4.08 -22.09
N LEU A 32 0.64 -3.47 -21.13
CA LEU A 32 -0.01 -4.20 -20.04
C LEU A 32 -1.38 -4.65 -20.54
N GLY A 33 -1.61 -5.94 -20.62
CA GLY A 33 -2.83 -6.43 -21.25
C GLY A 33 -3.06 -7.93 -21.08
N GLN A 34 -3.93 -8.45 -21.90
CA GLN A 34 -4.25 -9.88 -21.96
C GLN A 34 -4.12 -10.39 -23.40
N LYS A 35 -3.81 -11.66 -23.55
CA LYS A 35 -3.92 -12.34 -24.83
C LYS A 35 -5.38 -12.67 -25.11
N LEU A 36 -5.80 -12.46 -26.36
CA LEU A 36 -7.12 -12.91 -26.80
C LEU A 36 -7.10 -14.45 -26.93
N CYS A 37 -8.09 -15.08 -26.30
CA CYS A 37 -8.29 -16.53 -26.34
C CYS A 37 -9.64 -16.87 -26.95
N ARG A 38 -9.76 -18.07 -27.54
CA ARG A 38 -11.03 -18.65 -27.98
C ARG A 38 -11.73 -19.34 -26.82
N LYS A 39 -13.00 -19.71 -27.00
CA LYS A 39 -13.80 -20.44 -25.99
C LYS A 39 -13.16 -21.75 -25.52
N ASP A 40 -12.35 -22.39 -26.35
CA ASP A 40 -11.59 -23.60 -26.01
C ASP A 40 -10.28 -23.31 -25.26
N GLY A 41 -9.98 -22.01 -25.02
CA GLY A 41 -8.79 -21.51 -24.36
C GLY A 41 -7.53 -21.54 -25.23
N SER A 42 -7.65 -21.80 -26.53
CA SER A 42 -6.56 -21.61 -27.47
C SER A 42 -6.34 -20.12 -27.74
N GLU A 43 -5.07 -19.70 -27.89
CA GLU A 43 -4.74 -18.31 -28.23
C GLU A 43 -5.30 -17.97 -29.62
N VAL A 44 -5.87 -16.76 -29.75
CA VAL A 44 -6.24 -16.23 -31.06
C VAL A 44 -4.96 -15.85 -31.78
N THR A 45 -4.58 -16.66 -32.75
CA THR A 45 -3.49 -16.35 -33.66
C THR A 45 -4.07 -15.89 -34.99
N TYR A 46 -3.76 -14.67 -35.38
CA TYR A 46 -4.05 -14.25 -36.74
C TYR A 46 -2.86 -14.68 -37.62
N PRO A 47 -3.10 -15.36 -38.76
CA PRO A 47 -2.04 -15.67 -39.67
C PRO A 47 -1.40 -14.36 -40.11
N LYS A 48 -0.10 -14.22 -39.83
CA LYS A 48 0.70 -13.12 -40.39
C LYS A 48 0.68 -13.27 -41.90
N MET A 49 -0.10 -12.43 -42.57
CA MET A 49 -0.08 -12.41 -44.03
C MET A 49 1.33 -12.03 -44.47
N PRO A 50 2.05 -12.91 -45.15
CA PRO A 50 3.28 -12.51 -45.80
C PRO A 50 2.92 -11.39 -46.76
N LEU A 51 3.67 -10.29 -46.74
CA LEU A 51 3.57 -9.30 -47.79
C LEU A 51 3.79 -10.05 -49.12
N PRO A 52 2.86 -9.95 -50.07
CA PRO A 52 3.04 -10.60 -51.35
C PRO A 52 4.42 -10.18 -51.89
N SER A 53 5.26 -11.15 -52.23
CA SER A 53 6.65 -10.91 -52.67
C SER A 53 6.74 -10.02 -53.90
N GLU A 54 5.62 -9.82 -54.60
CA GLU A 54 5.45 -9.03 -55.80
C GLU A 54 5.04 -7.56 -55.56
N GLN A 55 4.58 -7.23 -54.36
CA GLN A 55 4.20 -5.83 -54.04
C GLN A 55 5.44 -5.02 -53.67
N LYS A 56 5.77 -4.04 -54.50
CA LYS A 56 6.76 -3.00 -54.13
C LYS A 56 6.20 -2.11 -53.07
N TRP A 57 6.89 -2.03 -51.94
CA TRP A 57 6.57 -1.04 -50.92
C TRP A 57 6.57 0.38 -51.48
N GLY A 58 5.47 1.08 -51.37
CA GLY A 58 5.34 2.48 -51.72
C GLY A 58 4.66 3.29 -50.62
N ARG A 59 4.81 4.60 -50.69
CA ARG A 59 4.24 5.53 -49.70
C ARG A 59 2.71 5.41 -49.55
N HIS A 60 2.04 4.94 -50.61
CA HIS A 60 0.60 4.65 -50.64
C HIS A 60 0.16 3.44 -49.83
N MET A 61 1.10 2.60 -49.41
CA MET A 61 0.84 1.42 -48.55
C MET A 61 1.02 1.72 -47.08
N TRP A 62 1.42 2.95 -46.74
CA TRP A 62 1.66 3.38 -45.38
C TRP A 62 0.48 4.22 -44.92
N SER A 63 -0.13 3.88 -43.79
CA SER A 63 -1.13 4.71 -43.12
C SER A 63 -0.61 5.10 -41.74
N GLU A 64 -1.02 6.27 -41.25
CA GLU A 64 -0.63 6.75 -39.91
C GLU A 64 -1.07 5.79 -38.80
N ASP A 65 -2.17 5.08 -39.05
CA ASP A 65 -2.76 4.09 -38.16
C ASP A 65 -2.28 2.63 -38.45
N TYR A 66 -1.19 2.47 -39.21
CA TYR A 66 -0.64 1.13 -39.55
C TYR A 66 -0.36 0.27 -38.32
N ARG A 67 0.13 0.86 -37.24
CA ARG A 67 0.40 0.16 -35.98
C ARG A 67 -0.88 -0.37 -35.36
N ASP A 68 -1.95 0.40 -35.36
CA ASP A 68 -3.23 0.04 -34.73
C ASP A 68 -3.97 -1.02 -35.54
N LYS A 69 -3.92 -0.92 -36.88
CA LYS A 69 -4.50 -1.92 -37.81
C LYS A 69 -3.80 -3.27 -37.79
N ASN A 70 -2.56 -3.32 -37.32
CA ASN A 70 -1.75 -4.57 -37.26
C ASN A 70 -1.54 -5.07 -35.84
N ARG A 71 -2.21 -4.52 -34.85
CA ARG A 71 -2.32 -5.09 -33.49
C ARG A 71 -3.31 -6.25 -33.55
N ILE A 72 -2.83 -7.48 -33.64
CA ILE A 72 -3.71 -8.60 -33.95
C ILE A 72 -3.91 -9.59 -32.83
N ASN A 73 -3.13 -9.57 -31.76
CA ASN A 73 -3.20 -10.63 -30.75
C ASN A 73 -3.30 -10.12 -29.31
N THR A 74 -3.46 -8.81 -29.10
CA THR A 74 -3.38 -8.25 -27.76
C THR A 74 -4.47 -7.22 -27.51
N HIS A 75 -5.09 -7.32 -26.36
CA HIS A 75 -5.98 -6.29 -25.83
C HIS A 75 -5.26 -5.59 -24.69
N GLU A 76 -5.07 -4.28 -24.82
CA GLU A 76 -4.47 -3.45 -23.76
C GLU A 76 -5.51 -3.23 -22.67
N SER A 77 -5.23 -3.76 -21.47
CA SER A 77 -6.18 -3.74 -20.37
C SER A 77 -5.76 -2.84 -19.21
N GLY A 78 -4.51 -2.38 -19.20
CA GLY A 78 -4.01 -1.49 -18.14
C GLY A 78 -3.48 -2.20 -16.90
N THR A 79 -3.26 -1.42 -15.86
CA THR A 79 -2.72 -1.89 -14.58
C THR A 79 -3.81 -2.60 -13.75
N ALA A 80 -3.44 -3.69 -13.09
CA ALA A 80 -4.34 -4.45 -12.23
C ALA A 80 -4.98 -3.58 -11.14
N PRO A 81 -6.32 -3.65 -10.95
CA PRO A 81 -7.03 -2.85 -9.95
C PRO A 81 -6.53 -3.05 -8.52
N CYS A 82 -6.07 -4.26 -8.15
CA CYS A 82 -5.48 -4.52 -6.84
C CYS A 82 -4.19 -3.73 -6.57
N LYS A 83 -3.43 -3.37 -7.62
CA LYS A 83 -2.26 -2.51 -7.50
C LYS A 83 -2.64 -1.03 -7.44
N THR A 84 -3.58 -0.58 -8.26
CA THR A 84 -4.02 0.82 -8.31
C THR A 84 -4.76 1.22 -7.04
N ALA A 85 -5.60 0.35 -6.49
CA ALA A 85 -6.34 0.58 -5.25
C ALA A 85 -5.47 0.58 -3.99
N CYS A 86 -4.29 -0.04 -4.04
CA CYS A 86 -3.36 -0.03 -2.93
C CYS A 86 -2.66 1.33 -2.82
N PRO A 87 -2.73 2.07 -1.70
CA PRO A 87 -2.05 3.36 -1.54
C PRO A 87 -0.53 3.30 -1.75
N ALA A 88 0.08 2.16 -1.40
CA ALA A 88 1.51 1.91 -1.62
C ALA A 88 1.82 1.31 -3.00
N HIS A 89 0.83 1.04 -3.83
CA HIS A 89 0.96 0.44 -5.16
C HIS A 89 1.83 -0.83 -5.18
N ILE A 90 1.61 -1.71 -4.21
CA ILE A 90 2.33 -2.99 -4.11
C ILE A 90 2.04 -3.83 -5.36
N ALA A 91 3.04 -4.50 -5.90
CA ALA A 91 2.90 -5.41 -7.03
C ALA A 91 2.19 -6.72 -6.62
N VAL A 92 0.87 -6.62 -6.35
CA VAL A 92 0.07 -7.70 -5.76
C VAL A 92 0.14 -8.98 -6.59
N GLN A 93 -0.18 -8.91 -7.87
CA GLN A 93 -0.15 -10.08 -8.74
C GLN A 93 1.25 -10.70 -8.85
N GLY A 94 2.30 -9.90 -8.69
CA GLY A 94 3.68 -10.37 -8.69
C GLY A 94 4.00 -11.26 -7.51
N TYR A 95 3.74 -10.80 -6.28
CA TYR A 95 4.03 -11.63 -5.11
C TYR A 95 3.07 -12.82 -4.96
N LEU A 96 1.83 -12.73 -5.45
CA LEU A 96 0.92 -13.88 -5.52
C LEU A 96 1.47 -14.97 -6.44
N LYS A 97 2.01 -14.61 -7.61
CA LYS A 97 2.66 -15.57 -8.52
C LYS A 97 3.91 -16.20 -7.93
N MET A 98 4.75 -15.42 -7.26
CA MET A 98 5.93 -15.94 -6.56
C MET A 98 5.53 -16.88 -5.43
N ALA A 99 4.49 -16.55 -4.67
CA ALA A 99 3.96 -17.43 -3.62
C ALA A 99 3.40 -18.74 -4.20
N ALA A 100 2.69 -18.68 -5.34
CA ALA A 100 2.22 -19.88 -6.05
C ALA A 100 3.37 -20.84 -6.43
N GLN A 101 4.55 -20.29 -6.69
CA GLN A 101 5.77 -21.06 -7.03
C GLN A 101 6.58 -21.48 -5.79
N GLY A 102 6.14 -21.16 -4.56
CA GLY A 102 6.88 -21.38 -3.33
C GLY A 102 8.08 -20.45 -3.11
N ARG A 103 8.21 -19.38 -3.90
CA ARG A 103 9.28 -18.38 -3.83
C ARG A 103 8.94 -17.29 -2.82
N TYR A 104 8.75 -17.67 -1.56
CA TYR A 104 8.24 -16.78 -0.51
C TYR A 104 9.20 -15.65 -0.17
N GLN A 105 10.53 -15.91 -0.20
CA GLN A 105 11.53 -14.88 0.05
C GLN A 105 11.56 -13.81 -1.03
N ASP A 106 11.46 -14.21 -2.31
CA ASP A 106 11.35 -13.29 -3.43
C ASP A 106 10.06 -12.48 -3.37
N ALA A 107 8.95 -13.13 -2.99
CA ALA A 107 7.67 -12.48 -2.78
C ALA A 107 7.75 -11.43 -1.66
N LEU A 108 8.42 -11.73 -0.55
CA LEU A 108 8.66 -10.79 0.55
C LEU A 108 9.51 -9.60 0.09
N ALA A 109 10.59 -9.87 -0.64
CA ALA A 109 11.44 -8.83 -1.20
C ALA A 109 10.65 -7.88 -2.11
N LEU A 110 9.77 -8.45 -2.96
CA LEU A 110 8.89 -7.65 -3.83
C LEU A 110 7.89 -6.81 -3.04
N ILE A 111 7.27 -7.35 -1.98
CA ILE A 111 6.37 -6.60 -1.10
C ILE A 111 7.13 -5.45 -0.45
N LYS A 112 8.31 -5.72 0.11
CA LYS A 112 9.11 -4.73 0.84
C LYS A 112 9.65 -3.59 -0.03
N LYS A 113 9.65 -3.73 -1.36
CA LYS A 113 9.89 -2.58 -2.27
C LYS A 113 8.91 -1.43 -2.06
N ASN A 114 7.68 -1.71 -1.58
CA ASN A 114 6.64 -0.70 -1.40
C ASN A 114 6.00 -0.71 0.00
N ASN A 115 6.21 -1.75 0.77
CA ASN A 115 5.65 -1.90 2.12
C ASN A 115 6.67 -2.60 3.03
N PRO A 116 7.36 -1.88 3.94
CA PRO A 116 8.35 -2.45 4.85
C PRO A 116 7.72 -3.22 6.01
N LEU A 117 6.40 -3.11 6.24
CA LEU A 117 5.64 -3.66 7.36
C LEU A 117 4.54 -4.63 6.89
N PRO A 118 4.89 -5.70 6.15
CA PRO A 118 3.88 -6.58 5.55
C PRO A 118 3.09 -7.40 6.58
N ALA A 119 3.67 -7.78 7.73
CA ALA A 119 2.96 -8.50 8.76
C ALA A 119 1.92 -7.61 9.44
N ILE A 120 2.31 -6.40 9.85
CA ILE A 120 1.37 -5.41 10.42
C ILE A 120 0.19 -5.22 9.49
N CYS A 121 0.43 -4.95 8.20
CA CYS A 121 -0.64 -4.82 7.22
C CYS A 121 -1.46 -6.12 7.05
N GLY A 122 -0.87 -7.29 7.25
CA GLY A 122 -1.58 -8.57 7.20
C GLY A 122 -2.59 -8.79 8.33
N TYR A 123 -2.50 -8.00 9.40
CA TYR A 123 -3.45 -8.04 10.52
C TYR A 123 -4.46 -6.90 10.52
N VAL A 124 -4.08 -5.71 10.00
CA VAL A 124 -4.87 -4.48 10.23
C VAL A 124 -5.16 -3.68 8.96
N CYS A 125 -4.92 -4.22 7.77
CA CYS A 125 -5.22 -3.53 6.51
C CYS A 125 -6.72 -3.55 6.20
N ASN A 126 -7.22 -2.45 5.63
CA ASN A 126 -8.60 -2.35 5.15
C ASN A 126 -8.84 -3.02 3.78
N ARG A 127 -7.86 -3.70 3.23
CA ARG A 127 -7.95 -4.61 2.08
C ARG A 127 -8.55 -4.01 0.79
N ARG A 128 -8.36 -2.70 0.51
CA ARG A 128 -8.85 -2.06 -0.73
C ARG A 128 -8.46 -2.81 -2.00
N CYS A 129 -7.32 -3.52 -1.99
CA CYS A 129 -6.88 -4.36 -3.10
C CYS A 129 -7.80 -5.57 -3.33
N GLU A 130 -8.43 -6.11 -2.28
CA GLU A 130 -9.42 -7.19 -2.37
C GLU A 130 -10.76 -6.66 -2.90
N ASP A 131 -11.22 -5.49 -2.39
CA ASP A 131 -12.44 -4.84 -2.87
C ASP A 131 -12.36 -4.50 -4.37
N ALA A 132 -11.16 -4.08 -4.81
CA ALA A 132 -10.91 -3.75 -6.20
C ALA A 132 -10.62 -4.97 -7.09
N CYS A 133 -10.43 -6.17 -6.52
CA CYS A 133 -9.98 -7.35 -7.25
C CYS A 133 -10.95 -7.76 -8.37
N THR A 134 -10.45 -7.88 -9.60
CA THR A 134 -11.25 -8.33 -10.76
C THR A 134 -11.88 -9.70 -10.52
N ARG A 135 -11.25 -10.58 -9.74
CA ARG A 135 -11.84 -11.89 -9.40
C ARG A 135 -13.20 -11.75 -8.71
N GLY A 136 -13.43 -10.66 -7.97
CA GLY A 136 -14.71 -10.37 -7.33
C GLY A 136 -15.90 -10.20 -8.29
N THR A 137 -15.63 -9.99 -9.61
CA THR A 137 -16.69 -9.97 -10.63
C THR A 137 -17.13 -11.36 -11.06
N ILE A 138 -16.38 -12.41 -10.70
CA ILE A 138 -16.65 -13.80 -11.06
C ILE A 138 -17.27 -14.56 -9.89
N ASP A 139 -16.59 -14.51 -8.74
CA ASP A 139 -17.03 -15.18 -7.51
C ASP A 139 -16.62 -14.33 -6.29
N GLU A 140 -15.64 -14.74 -5.52
CA GLU A 140 -15.07 -13.97 -4.40
C GLU A 140 -13.65 -13.47 -4.74
N SER A 141 -13.34 -12.26 -4.35
CA SER A 141 -11.97 -11.69 -4.50
C SER A 141 -10.89 -12.61 -3.90
N ILE A 142 -9.67 -12.46 -4.36
CA ILE A 142 -8.52 -13.18 -3.79
C ILE A 142 -8.28 -12.70 -2.36
N ALA A 143 -7.99 -13.61 -1.43
CA ALA A 143 -7.57 -13.28 -0.06
C ALA A 143 -6.10 -12.78 -0.06
N ILE A 144 -5.91 -11.61 -0.66
CA ILE A 144 -4.60 -11.00 -0.94
C ILE A 144 -3.84 -10.73 0.36
N ASP A 145 -4.56 -10.24 1.36
CA ASP A 145 -3.98 -9.84 2.64
C ASP A 145 -3.52 -11.05 3.45
N GLU A 146 -4.28 -12.16 3.41
CA GLU A 146 -3.92 -13.41 4.08
C GLU A 146 -2.67 -14.05 3.46
N VAL A 147 -2.52 -14.01 2.12
CA VAL A 147 -1.29 -14.47 1.46
C VAL A 147 -0.10 -13.61 1.87
N LYS A 148 -0.26 -12.28 1.93
CA LYS A 148 0.78 -11.35 2.38
C LYS A 148 1.17 -11.64 3.84
N LYS A 149 0.18 -11.84 4.72
CA LYS A 149 0.38 -12.21 6.13
C LYS A 149 1.18 -13.50 6.25
N TYR A 150 0.82 -14.54 5.50
CA TYR A 150 1.54 -15.80 5.48
C TYR A 150 3.03 -15.61 5.12
N ILE A 151 3.31 -14.88 4.02
CA ILE A 151 4.68 -14.62 3.57
C ILE A 151 5.48 -13.88 4.66
N ALA A 152 4.88 -12.86 5.27
CA ALA A 152 5.53 -12.09 6.33
C ALA A 152 5.77 -12.91 7.60
N MET A 153 4.82 -13.75 7.99
CA MET A 153 4.95 -14.61 9.16
C MET A 153 5.98 -15.74 8.99
N LEU A 154 6.18 -16.22 7.76
CA LEU A 154 7.30 -17.13 7.47
C LEU A 154 8.64 -16.47 7.79
N ASP A 155 8.81 -15.20 7.40
CA ASP A 155 10.04 -14.45 7.69
C ASP A 155 10.19 -14.16 9.19
N ILE A 156 9.10 -13.74 9.87
CA ILE A 156 9.13 -13.47 11.31
C ILE A 156 9.55 -14.71 12.11
N ASN A 157 9.11 -15.89 11.70
CA ASN A 157 9.41 -17.16 12.37
C ASN A 157 10.71 -17.82 11.87
N ALA A 158 11.39 -17.24 10.88
CA ALA A 158 12.64 -17.78 10.37
C ALA A 158 13.82 -17.50 11.31
N GLU A 159 14.80 -18.40 11.34
CA GLU A 159 16.06 -18.20 12.09
C GLU A 159 16.83 -16.96 11.59
N THR A 160 16.79 -16.71 10.29
CA THR A 160 17.42 -15.54 9.66
C THR A 160 16.34 -14.70 8.96
N ARG A 161 16.20 -13.47 9.40
CA ARG A 161 15.25 -12.50 8.84
C ARG A 161 15.75 -11.92 7.53
N TYR A 162 14.82 -11.62 6.63
CA TYR A 162 15.11 -10.88 5.42
C TYR A 162 15.40 -9.41 5.73
N VAL A 163 16.64 -8.99 5.48
CA VAL A 163 17.08 -7.60 5.51
C VAL A 163 17.38 -7.19 4.07
N PRO A 164 16.79 -6.10 3.54
CA PRO A 164 17.01 -5.70 2.15
C PRO A 164 18.46 -5.27 1.91
N GLU A 165 18.95 -5.55 0.71
CA GLU A 165 20.22 -5.02 0.27
C GLU A 165 20.14 -3.51 0.08
N LYS A 166 21.21 -2.79 0.45
CA LYS A 166 21.29 -1.34 0.27
C LYS A 166 21.43 -1.01 -1.21
N VAL A 167 20.57 -0.13 -1.70
CA VAL A 167 20.64 0.42 -3.06
C VAL A 167 21.47 1.70 -3.02
N VAL A 168 22.77 1.57 -3.08
CA VAL A 168 23.73 2.70 -2.96
C VAL A 168 24.32 3.07 -4.32
N PRO A 169 24.65 4.36 -4.55
CA PRO A 169 25.39 4.77 -5.75
C PRO A 169 26.76 4.10 -5.82
N ALA A 170 27.13 3.57 -6.98
CA ALA A 170 28.42 2.93 -7.20
C ALA A 170 29.62 3.83 -6.90
N THR A 171 29.44 5.16 -6.98
CA THR A 171 30.49 6.15 -6.79
C THR A 171 30.72 6.56 -5.33
N LYS A 172 29.71 6.49 -4.46
CA LYS A 172 29.80 6.94 -3.06
C LYS A 172 29.73 5.81 -2.04
N GLY A 173 28.95 4.77 -2.31
CA GLY A 173 28.76 3.62 -1.44
C GLY A 173 27.82 3.86 -0.23
N TYR A 174 27.62 5.11 0.21
CA TYR A 174 26.70 5.48 1.30
C TYR A 174 26.38 6.98 1.27
N PHE A 175 25.38 7.39 2.06
CA PHE A 175 25.06 8.78 2.34
C PHE A 175 25.25 9.06 3.84
N ASP A 176 25.96 10.12 4.18
CA ASP A 176 26.34 10.49 5.56
C ASP A 176 25.57 11.70 6.11
N GLU A 177 24.65 12.27 5.33
CA GLU A 177 23.76 13.32 5.79
C GLU A 177 22.88 12.82 6.93
N LYS A 178 22.82 13.59 8.02
CA LYS A 178 21.96 13.28 9.16
C LYS A 178 20.51 13.64 8.87
N VAL A 179 19.62 12.69 9.07
CA VAL A 179 18.18 12.88 8.92
C VAL A 179 17.48 12.52 10.23
N ALA A 180 16.64 13.41 10.71
CA ALA A 180 15.79 13.19 11.88
C ALA A 180 14.37 12.83 11.45
N ILE A 181 13.83 11.75 12.01
CA ILE A 181 12.44 11.34 11.85
C ILE A 181 11.77 11.46 13.20
N ILE A 182 10.68 12.20 13.26
CA ILE A 182 9.96 12.53 14.49
C ILE A 182 8.64 11.76 14.52
N GLY A 183 8.59 10.72 15.34
CA GLY A 183 7.53 9.73 15.45
C GLY A 183 7.89 8.38 14.82
N ALA A 184 7.83 7.31 15.62
CA ALA A 184 8.09 5.93 15.21
C ALA A 184 6.81 5.17 14.83
N GLY A 185 5.78 5.85 14.33
CA GLY A 185 4.60 5.22 13.72
C GLY A 185 4.90 4.70 12.31
N PRO A 186 3.91 4.06 11.63
CA PRO A 186 4.12 3.45 10.31
C PRO A 186 4.71 4.40 9.26
N ALA A 187 4.36 5.69 9.27
CA ALA A 187 4.91 6.68 8.34
C ALA A 187 6.40 6.96 8.61
N GLY A 188 6.76 7.18 9.88
CA GLY A 188 8.15 7.42 10.26
C GLY A 188 9.05 6.20 10.02
N ILE A 189 8.58 5.01 10.43
CA ILE A 189 9.28 3.74 10.20
C ILE A 189 9.50 3.51 8.69
N SER A 190 8.46 3.74 7.88
CA SER A 190 8.57 3.60 6.43
C SER A 190 9.57 4.59 5.83
N CYS A 191 9.57 5.86 6.27
CA CYS A 191 10.53 6.85 5.83
C CYS A 191 11.97 6.44 6.18
N ALA A 192 12.20 6.01 7.41
CA ALA A 192 13.50 5.53 7.88
C ALA A 192 14.00 4.33 7.08
N TYR A 193 13.11 3.37 6.82
CA TYR A 193 13.41 2.16 6.05
C TYR A 193 13.91 2.50 4.65
N TYR A 194 13.18 3.33 3.91
CA TYR A 194 13.58 3.66 2.54
C TYR A 194 14.80 4.60 2.45
N LEU A 195 15.08 5.39 3.48
CA LEU A 195 16.36 6.11 3.58
C LEU A 195 17.52 5.15 3.85
N ALA A 196 17.36 4.20 4.77
CA ALA A 196 18.37 3.19 5.07
C ALA A 196 18.64 2.27 3.86
N GLU A 197 17.59 1.84 3.14
CA GLU A 197 17.70 1.09 1.89
C GLU A 197 18.51 1.86 0.83
N LYS A 198 18.33 3.17 0.75
CA LYS A 198 19.14 4.06 -0.11
C LYS A 198 20.60 4.22 0.33
N GLY A 199 20.97 3.72 1.50
CA GLY A 199 22.33 3.77 2.01
C GLY A 199 22.61 4.93 2.96
N TYR A 200 21.61 5.62 3.50
CA TYR A 200 21.82 6.58 4.58
C TYR A 200 22.28 5.88 5.86
N THR A 201 23.38 6.36 6.45
CA THR A 201 23.98 5.77 7.64
C THR A 201 23.64 6.51 8.93
N ASN A 202 23.11 7.73 8.82
CA ASN A 202 22.81 8.62 9.95
C ASN A 202 21.33 9.00 9.98
N VAL A 203 20.46 7.98 10.03
CA VAL A 203 19.01 8.16 10.21
C VAL A 203 18.69 7.90 11.68
N THR A 204 18.10 8.89 12.36
CA THR A 204 17.65 8.75 13.74
C THR A 204 16.14 8.98 13.82
N VAL A 205 15.43 8.03 14.42
CA VAL A 205 14.00 8.13 14.72
C VAL A 205 13.83 8.51 16.18
N PHE A 206 13.11 9.58 16.46
CA PHE A 206 12.76 10.05 17.81
C PHE A 206 11.31 9.68 18.11
N GLU A 207 11.08 8.99 19.23
CA GLU A 207 9.77 8.54 19.66
C GLU A 207 9.52 8.97 21.12
N LYS A 208 8.39 9.61 21.39
CA LYS A 208 8.02 10.05 22.75
C LYS A 208 7.68 8.91 23.70
N ASN A 209 7.10 7.83 23.16
CA ASN A 209 6.69 6.67 23.92
C ASN A 209 7.86 5.72 24.20
N LYS A 210 7.64 4.75 25.12
CA LYS A 210 8.65 3.75 25.51
C LYS A 210 8.97 2.77 24.37
N GLU A 211 7.96 2.44 23.56
CA GLU A 211 8.07 1.47 22.48
C GLU A 211 7.79 2.13 21.13
N PRO A 212 8.54 1.79 20.07
CA PRO A 212 8.26 2.29 18.74
C PRO A 212 7.10 1.51 18.10
N GLY A 213 6.36 2.16 17.21
CA GLY A 213 5.24 1.59 16.48
C GLY A 213 4.04 2.53 16.40
N GLY A 214 3.99 3.58 17.23
CA GLY A 214 2.88 4.54 17.23
C GLY A 214 1.53 3.87 17.45
N MET A 215 0.50 4.23 16.68
CA MET A 215 -0.86 3.69 16.86
C MET A 215 -0.98 2.18 16.60
N VAL A 216 -0.06 1.54 15.90
CA VAL A 216 -0.09 0.06 15.75
C VAL A 216 0.36 -0.66 17.03
N VAL A 217 0.99 0.05 17.96
CA VAL A 217 1.29 -0.45 19.32
C VAL A 217 0.25 0.07 20.31
N TYR A 218 0.02 1.39 20.35
CA TYR A 218 -0.76 2.03 21.41
C TYR A 218 -2.25 2.18 21.09
N GLY A 219 -2.65 2.00 19.83
CA GLY A 219 -4.05 2.13 19.42
C GLY A 219 -4.71 0.83 18.97
N ILE A 220 -3.93 -0.18 18.54
CA ILE A 220 -4.47 -1.49 18.14
C ILE A 220 -4.28 -2.47 19.29
N PRO A 221 -5.36 -3.09 19.78
CA PRO A 221 -5.27 -4.03 20.91
C PRO A 221 -4.46 -5.29 20.60
N SER A 222 -3.84 -5.90 21.64
CA SER A 222 -3.05 -7.14 21.49
C SER A 222 -3.88 -8.34 21.00
N PHE A 223 -5.19 -8.36 21.28
CA PHE A 223 -6.09 -9.41 20.77
C PHE A 223 -6.38 -9.30 19.26
N VAL A 224 -6.14 -8.13 18.63
CA VAL A 224 -6.15 -7.96 17.17
C VAL A 224 -4.80 -8.35 16.60
N MET A 225 -3.72 -7.77 17.15
CA MET A 225 -2.35 -8.02 16.70
C MET A 225 -1.38 -7.96 17.87
N GLU A 226 -0.67 -9.06 18.13
CA GLU A 226 0.29 -9.15 19.22
C GLU A 226 1.51 -8.23 18.98
N LYS A 227 1.96 -7.53 20.02
CA LYS A 227 2.99 -6.47 19.92
C LYS A 227 4.37 -6.99 19.51
N ASN A 228 4.68 -8.26 19.79
CA ASN A 228 5.92 -8.90 19.33
C ASN A 228 6.03 -8.93 17.80
N ILE A 229 4.92 -9.00 17.07
CA ILE A 229 4.89 -8.93 15.61
C ILE A 229 5.36 -7.55 15.13
N VAL A 230 4.88 -6.48 15.80
CA VAL A 230 5.29 -5.10 15.48
C VAL A 230 6.79 -4.91 15.72
N GLN A 231 7.27 -5.35 16.90
CA GLN A 231 8.69 -5.23 17.24
C GLN A 231 9.58 -6.04 16.30
N ALA A 232 9.15 -7.24 15.90
CA ALA A 232 9.88 -8.06 14.93
C ALA A 232 10.04 -7.37 13.56
N GLU A 233 9.05 -6.62 13.08
CA GLU A 233 9.20 -5.85 11.84
C GLU A 233 10.10 -4.62 12.03
N ILE A 234 10.07 -3.97 13.19
CA ILE A 234 10.95 -2.83 13.52
C ILE A 234 12.41 -3.29 13.71
N ASP A 235 12.64 -4.50 14.16
CA ASP A 235 14.00 -5.06 14.31
C ASP A 235 14.75 -5.14 12.97
N VAL A 236 14.04 -5.34 11.86
CA VAL A 236 14.64 -5.24 10.52
C VAL A 236 15.23 -3.84 10.30
N LEU A 237 14.51 -2.79 10.73
CA LEU A 237 15.00 -1.41 10.60
C LEU A 237 16.26 -1.17 11.44
N ARG A 238 16.30 -1.73 12.67
CA ARG A 238 17.51 -1.70 13.52
C ARG A 238 18.67 -2.45 12.86
N ALA A 239 18.40 -3.61 12.27
CA ALA A 239 19.41 -4.37 11.51
C ALA A 239 19.95 -3.61 10.28
N MET A 240 19.15 -2.72 9.69
CA MET A 240 19.59 -1.82 8.61
C MET A 240 20.49 -0.66 9.12
N GLY A 241 20.66 -0.51 10.43
CA GLY A 241 21.52 0.51 11.04
C GLY A 241 20.79 1.82 11.39
N VAL A 242 19.46 1.83 11.44
CA VAL A 242 18.70 2.99 11.90
C VAL A 242 18.70 3.06 13.42
N GLU A 243 19.04 4.23 13.97
CA GLU A 243 18.94 4.51 15.38
C GLU A 243 17.50 4.90 15.76
N ILE A 244 16.93 4.23 16.77
CA ILE A 244 15.59 4.57 17.30
C ILE A 244 15.75 4.98 18.76
N LYS A 245 15.41 6.22 19.06
CA LYS A 245 15.46 6.83 20.41
C LYS A 245 14.06 6.97 20.96
N CYS A 246 13.66 6.01 21.79
CA CYS A 246 12.39 6.05 22.52
C CYS A 246 12.49 6.87 23.81
N GLY A 247 11.37 7.38 24.31
CA GLY A 247 11.30 8.24 25.49
C GLY A 247 11.86 9.64 25.25
N VAL A 248 11.96 10.10 23.99
CA VAL A 248 12.44 11.42 23.62
C VAL A 248 11.37 12.20 22.87
N GLU A 249 10.79 13.20 23.48
CA GLU A 249 9.79 14.09 22.90
C GLU A 249 10.45 15.31 22.25
N VAL A 250 10.50 15.34 20.92
CA VAL A 250 11.00 16.51 20.20
C VAL A 250 10.02 17.67 20.37
N GLY A 251 10.54 18.84 20.69
CA GLY A 251 9.79 20.02 21.11
C GLY A 251 9.80 20.22 22.63
N LYS A 252 10.06 19.17 23.42
CA LYS A 252 10.12 19.23 24.88
C LYS A 252 11.52 18.89 25.41
N ASP A 253 12.02 17.69 25.09
CA ASP A 253 13.33 17.22 25.57
C ASP A 253 14.46 17.73 24.67
N ILE A 254 14.19 17.90 23.39
CA ILE A 254 15.09 18.47 22.40
C ILE A 254 14.28 19.20 21.33
N THR A 255 14.74 20.36 20.87
CA THR A 255 14.08 21.14 19.84
C THR A 255 14.61 20.85 18.44
N ILE A 256 13.84 21.17 17.39
CA ILE A 256 14.33 21.11 15.99
C ILE A 256 15.55 22.01 15.80
N ALA A 257 15.60 23.18 16.44
CA ALA A 257 16.74 24.08 16.40
C ALA A 257 18.02 23.40 16.92
N GLN A 258 17.94 22.75 18.09
CA GLN A 258 19.08 22.01 18.65
C GLN A 258 19.49 20.81 17.78
N LEU A 259 18.54 20.14 17.13
CA LEU A 259 18.86 19.07 16.18
C LEU A 259 19.59 19.63 14.93
N ARG A 260 19.20 20.80 14.43
CA ARG A 260 19.94 21.51 13.35
C ARG A 260 21.39 21.82 13.78
N GLU A 261 21.61 22.28 15.01
CA GLU A 261 22.96 22.52 15.57
C GLU A 261 23.77 21.22 15.65
N GLN A 262 23.13 20.07 15.92
CA GLN A 262 23.76 18.76 15.89
C GLN A 262 24.03 18.23 14.46
N GLY A 263 23.69 19.02 13.43
CA GLY A 263 23.99 18.74 12.03
C GLY A 263 22.92 17.96 11.27
N TYR A 264 21.72 17.79 11.82
CA TYR A 264 20.60 17.24 11.05
C TYR A 264 20.21 18.19 9.93
N LYS A 265 20.05 17.63 8.71
CA LYS A 265 19.83 18.38 7.47
C LYS A 265 18.38 18.39 7.00
N ALA A 266 17.59 17.42 7.43
CA ALA A 266 16.18 17.32 7.10
C ALA A 266 15.40 16.60 8.22
N PHE A 267 14.11 16.92 8.31
CA PHE A 267 13.20 16.46 9.34
C PHE A 267 11.95 15.88 8.69
N TYR A 268 11.59 14.66 9.06
CA TYR A 268 10.30 14.07 8.69
C TYR A 268 9.39 14.01 9.91
N VAL A 269 8.34 14.81 9.91
CA VAL A 269 7.40 14.88 11.03
C VAL A 269 6.23 13.92 10.78
N ALA A 270 6.11 12.89 11.60
CA ALA A 270 5.18 11.78 11.49
C ALA A 270 4.57 11.39 12.85
N VAL A 271 4.25 12.39 13.69
CA VAL A 271 3.78 12.18 15.07
C VAL A 271 2.35 11.59 15.15
N GLY A 272 1.62 11.52 14.04
CA GLY A 272 0.29 10.92 13.96
C GLY A 272 -0.80 11.76 14.67
N CYS A 273 -1.95 11.12 14.94
CA CYS A 273 -3.08 11.68 15.66
C CYS A 273 -3.30 10.83 16.92
N GLN A 274 -2.60 11.13 18.01
CA GLN A 274 -2.64 10.35 19.25
C GLN A 274 -3.56 10.96 20.32
N GLY A 275 -4.06 12.18 20.13
CA GLY A 275 -5.04 12.81 21.01
C GLY A 275 -6.46 12.34 20.69
N GLY A 276 -7.27 12.12 21.72
CA GLY A 276 -8.70 11.89 21.56
C GLY A 276 -9.46 13.20 21.37
N ARG A 277 -10.48 13.21 20.51
CA ARG A 277 -11.38 14.35 20.39
C ARG A 277 -12.44 14.32 21.48
N LYS A 278 -12.75 15.52 22.03
CA LYS A 278 -13.89 15.75 22.89
C LYS A 278 -15.07 16.29 22.07
N THR A 279 -16.29 16.00 22.50
CA THR A 279 -17.52 16.49 21.85
C THR A 279 -18.01 17.83 22.42
N GLY A 280 -17.56 18.18 23.62
CA GLY A 280 -18.02 19.36 24.35
C GLY A 280 -19.40 19.20 25.03
N VAL A 281 -19.86 17.97 25.17
CA VAL A 281 -21.10 17.70 25.91
C VAL A 281 -20.92 17.93 27.41
N ALA A 282 -21.98 18.38 28.09
CA ALA A 282 -21.94 18.61 29.51
C ALA A 282 -21.57 17.32 30.26
N GLY A 283 -20.71 17.43 31.27
CA GLY A 283 -20.24 16.30 32.09
C GLY A 283 -19.02 15.55 31.51
N GLU A 284 -18.45 15.94 30.35
CA GLU A 284 -17.33 15.25 29.68
C GLU A 284 -16.01 15.27 30.50
N ASP A 285 -15.88 16.16 31.50
CA ASP A 285 -14.71 16.21 32.38
C ASP A 285 -14.91 15.41 33.69
N ALA A 286 -16.02 14.68 33.84
CA ALA A 286 -16.32 13.90 35.04
C ALA A 286 -15.41 12.67 35.18
N LYS A 287 -15.20 12.24 36.43
CA LYS A 287 -14.49 11.00 36.72
C LYS A 287 -15.28 9.79 36.17
N GLY A 288 -14.65 8.99 35.37
CA GLY A 288 -15.27 7.87 34.61
C GLY A 288 -15.45 8.18 33.13
N VAL A 289 -15.13 9.42 32.70
CA VAL A 289 -15.02 9.75 31.26
C VAL A 289 -13.57 9.69 30.83
N MET A 290 -13.31 9.08 29.69
CA MET A 290 -12.00 9.06 29.04
C MET A 290 -12.15 8.95 27.52
N THR A 291 -11.09 9.21 26.78
CA THR A 291 -11.08 8.98 25.34
C THR A 291 -10.72 7.52 25.01
N GLY A 292 -11.15 7.04 23.84
CA GLY A 292 -10.82 5.69 23.39
C GLY A 292 -9.31 5.46 23.27
N VAL A 293 -8.57 6.49 22.80
CA VAL A 293 -7.11 6.44 22.68
C VAL A 293 -6.44 6.29 24.04
N GLU A 294 -6.92 6.99 25.06
CA GLU A 294 -6.41 6.85 26.43
C GLU A 294 -6.60 5.44 26.98
N LEU A 295 -7.80 4.85 26.84
CA LEU A 295 -8.04 3.47 27.28
C LEU A 295 -7.08 2.47 26.57
N LEU A 296 -6.96 2.57 25.24
CA LEU A 296 -6.09 1.69 24.45
C LEU A 296 -4.61 1.85 24.83
N HIS A 297 -4.19 3.09 25.13
CA HIS A 297 -2.82 3.35 25.61
C HIS A 297 -2.59 2.73 27.00
N ILE A 298 -3.48 2.98 27.95
CA ILE A 298 -3.40 2.43 29.31
C ILE A 298 -3.32 0.90 29.25
N THR A 299 -4.18 0.25 28.48
CA THR A 299 -4.21 -1.21 28.38
C THR A 299 -3.04 -1.80 27.60
N THR A 300 -2.36 -1.01 26.78
CA THR A 300 -1.10 -1.40 26.16
C THR A 300 0.05 -1.41 27.16
N ASP A 301 0.09 -0.43 28.07
CA ASP A 301 1.11 -0.36 29.13
C ASP A 301 0.80 -1.32 30.29
N ASP A 302 -0.48 -1.55 30.58
CA ASP A 302 -0.95 -2.42 31.68
C ASP A 302 -2.23 -3.18 31.31
N GLU A 303 -2.07 -4.42 30.84
CA GLU A 303 -3.20 -5.32 30.54
C GLU A 303 -4.05 -5.68 31.77
N SER A 304 -3.56 -5.40 33.00
CA SER A 304 -4.29 -5.66 34.25
C SER A 304 -5.28 -4.56 34.62
N TYR A 305 -5.30 -3.44 33.91
CA TYR A 305 -6.20 -2.33 34.15
C TYR A 305 -7.68 -2.77 34.17
N LYS A 306 -8.46 -2.25 35.13
CA LYS A 306 -9.85 -2.64 35.31
C LYS A 306 -10.80 -1.46 35.20
N LEU A 307 -11.90 -1.70 34.49
CA LEU A 307 -13.10 -0.86 34.50
C LEU A 307 -14.12 -1.50 35.44
N THR A 308 -14.75 -0.68 36.26
CA THR A 308 -15.79 -1.14 37.21
C THR A 308 -17.17 -0.70 36.71
N GLY A 309 -18.15 -1.59 36.79
CA GLY A 309 -19.53 -1.32 36.36
C GLY A 309 -19.73 -1.38 34.86
N ASP A 310 -20.77 -0.75 34.37
CA ASP A 310 -21.15 -0.73 32.97
C ASP A 310 -20.42 0.37 32.21
N THR A 311 -20.12 0.14 30.95
CA THR A 311 -19.40 1.07 30.09
C THR A 311 -20.22 1.40 28.84
N VAL A 312 -20.28 2.68 28.51
CA VAL A 312 -20.81 3.17 27.23
C VAL A 312 -19.67 3.71 26.38
N VAL A 313 -19.53 3.19 25.15
CA VAL A 313 -18.57 3.66 24.16
C VAL A 313 -19.30 4.45 23.08
N ILE A 314 -18.83 5.67 22.79
CA ILE A 314 -19.45 6.57 21.81
C ILE A 314 -18.61 6.59 20.54
N GLY A 315 -19.17 6.12 19.43
CA GLY A 315 -18.54 6.10 18.11
C GLY A 315 -18.92 4.90 17.27
N GLY A 316 -18.81 5.03 15.93
CA GLY A 316 -19.18 4.00 14.95
C GLY A 316 -18.02 3.42 14.12
N GLY A 317 -16.77 3.86 14.34
CA GLY A 317 -15.60 3.40 13.61
C GLY A 317 -14.88 2.21 14.25
N ASN A 318 -13.87 1.64 13.56
CA ASN A 318 -13.09 0.50 14.07
C ASN A 318 -12.45 0.76 15.44
N VAL A 319 -12.01 2.01 15.72
CA VAL A 319 -11.49 2.38 17.04
C VAL A 319 -12.54 2.19 18.15
N ALA A 320 -13.80 2.52 17.86
CA ALA A 320 -14.88 2.32 18.83
C ALA A 320 -15.15 0.82 19.07
N ILE A 321 -15.05 -0.01 18.03
CA ILE A 321 -15.11 -1.47 18.15
C ILE A 321 -13.98 -1.98 19.04
N ASP A 322 -12.73 -1.57 18.76
CA ASP A 322 -11.55 -1.97 19.54
C ASP A 322 -11.67 -1.56 21.01
N VAL A 323 -12.16 -0.33 21.27
CA VAL A 323 -12.41 0.20 22.61
C VAL A 323 -13.50 -0.59 23.32
N SER A 324 -14.60 -0.94 22.64
CA SER A 324 -15.70 -1.72 23.21
C SER A 324 -15.22 -3.13 23.60
N ARG A 325 -14.48 -3.78 22.72
CA ARG A 325 -13.87 -5.10 22.95
C ARG A 325 -12.80 -5.07 24.04
N THR A 326 -12.05 -3.97 24.14
CA THR A 326 -11.09 -3.74 25.23
C THR A 326 -11.83 -3.54 26.55
N SER A 327 -12.91 -2.80 26.59
CA SER A 327 -13.68 -2.50 27.81
C SER A 327 -14.22 -3.78 28.46
N ILE A 328 -14.72 -4.75 27.68
CA ILE A 328 -15.19 -6.02 28.22
C ILE A 328 -14.03 -6.85 28.79
N ARG A 329 -12.85 -6.81 28.17
CA ARG A 329 -11.61 -7.46 28.67
C ARG A 329 -11.08 -6.80 29.95
N CYS A 330 -11.32 -5.50 30.11
CA CYS A 330 -11.02 -4.76 31.34
C CYS A 330 -12.02 -5.07 32.49
N GLY A 331 -13.02 -5.90 32.25
CA GLY A 331 -13.96 -6.37 33.26
C GLY A 331 -15.24 -5.56 33.40
N SER A 332 -15.59 -4.71 32.42
CA SER A 332 -16.92 -4.09 32.39
C SER A 332 -18.01 -5.16 32.37
N HIS A 333 -19.07 -4.98 33.19
CA HIS A 333 -20.16 -5.94 33.30
C HIS A 333 -20.99 -5.98 32.01
N LYS A 334 -21.31 -4.79 31.47
CA LYS A 334 -22.02 -4.61 30.21
C LYS A 334 -21.34 -3.50 29.40
N VAL A 335 -21.15 -3.73 28.12
CA VAL A 335 -20.63 -2.73 27.19
C VAL A 335 -21.69 -2.41 26.14
N SER A 336 -22.06 -1.13 26.06
CA SER A 336 -22.95 -0.60 25.00
C SER A 336 -22.17 0.35 24.12
N GLN A 337 -22.11 0.07 22.82
CA GLN A 337 -21.53 0.98 21.84
C GLN A 337 -22.65 1.76 21.15
N VAL A 338 -22.57 3.09 21.17
CA VAL A 338 -23.58 3.98 20.60
C VAL A 338 -22.98 4.82 19.48
N SER A 339 -23.62 4.83 18.30
CA SER A 339 -23.16 5.57 17.13
C SER A 339 -24.25 6.45 16.51
N LEU A 340 -23.82 7.49 15.78
CA LEU A 340 -24.72 8.33 14.97
C LEU A 340 -25.33 7.53 13.81
N GLU A 341 -24.52 6.66 13.21
CA GLU A 341 -24.89 5.80 12.10
C GLU A 341 -25.75 4.63 12.60
N THR A 342 -26.64 4.14 11.76
CA THR A 342 -27.27 2.84 11.95
C THR A 342 -26.28 1.72 11.62
N ARG A 343 -26.54 0.50 12.11
CA ARG A 343 -25.60 -0.65 11.97
C ARG A 343 -25.14 -0.90 10.54
N ASP A 344 -26.03 -0.73 9.58
CA ASP A 344 -25.81 -0.99 8.14
C ASP A 344 -24.92 0.05 7.45
N ILE A 345 -24.80 1.24 8.02
CA ILE A 345 -23.96 2.34 7.49
C ILE A 345 -22.83 2.76 8.43
N MET A 346 -22.57 1.97 9.47
CA MET A 346 -21.42 2.22 10.35
C MET A 346 -20.10 2.19 9.55
N PRO A 347 -19.14 3.10 9.83
CA PRO A 347 -17.86 3.10 9.14
C PRO A 347 -16.90 1.98 9.57
N ALA A 348 -17.22 1.24 10.64
CA ALA A 348 -16.46 0.06 11.04
C ALA A 348 -16.64 -1.09 10.02
N LEU A 349 -15.62 -1.96 9.89
CA LEU A 349 -15.68 -3.12 9.02
C LEU A 349 -16.77 -4.10 9.50
N PRO A 350 -17.61 -4.66 8.59
CA PRO A 350 -18.71 -5.55 8.97
C PRO A 350 -18.28 -6.74 9.85
N GLU A 351 -17.14 -7.36 9.55
CA GLU A 351 -16.58 -8.46 10.32
C GLU A 351 -16.12 -8.08 11.73
N GLU A 352 -15.69 -6.83 11.93
CA GLU A 352 -15.37 -6.31 13.26
C GLU A 352 -16.63 -6.07 14.09
N ILE A 353 -17.70 -5.56 13.45
CA ILE A 353 -19.02 -5.39 14.07
C ILE A 353 -19.57 -6.75 14.52
N GLU A 354 -19.57 -7.76 13.63
CA GLU A 354 -20.03 -9.13 13.94
C GLU A 354 -19.20 -9.76 15.07
N THR A 355 -17.89 -9.53 15.07
CA THR A 355 -17.01 -10.03 16.13
C THR A 355 -17.36 -9.39 17.47
N ALA A 356 -17.58 -8.07 17.53
CA ALA A 356 -17.96 -7.36 18.73
C ALA A 356 -19.30 -7.86 19.28
N GLU A 357 -20.32 -8.00 18.43
CA GLU A 357 -21.64 -8.56 18.81
C GLU A 357 -21.48 -9.99 19.37
N SER A 358 -20.62 -10.81 18.74
CA SER A 358 -20.34 -12.18 19.21
C SER A 358 -19.63 -12.24 20.56
N GLU A 359 -18.95 -11.18 20.98
CA GLU A 359 -18.33 -11.00 22.30
C GLU A 359 -19.30 -10.43 23.35
N GLY A 360 -20.55 -10.14 22.97
CA GLY A 360 -21.61 -9.67 23.87
C GLY A 360 -21.73 -8.14 23.97
N ILE A 361 -21.11 -7.40 23.06
CA ILE A 361 -21.24 -5.94 22.99
C ILE A 361 -22.58 -5.58 22.37
N ASN A 362 -23.33 -4.68 23.03
CA ASN A 362 -24.61 -4.19 22.55
C ASN A 362 -24.40 -2.97 21.65
N ILE A 363 -24.62 -3.11 20.35
CA ILE A 363 -24.44 -2.02 19.37
C ILE A 363 -25.78 -1.32 19.13
N ILE A 364 -25.81 -0.01 19.37
CA ILE A 364 -27.00 0.85 19.29
C ILE A 364 -26.71 1.98 18.29
N GLY A 365 -27.35 1.94 17.14
CA GLY A 365 -27.17 2.96 16.09
C GLY A 365 -28.26 4.03 16.06
N GLY A 366 -27.96 5.19 15.47
CA GLY A 366 -28.87 6.29 15.25
C GLY A 366 -29.04 7.22 16.45
N TRP A 367 -28.01 7.36 17.30
CA TRP A 367 -28.06 8.19 18.50
C TRP A 367 -26.76 9.00 18.69
N GLY A 368 -26.89 10.28 19.07
CA GLY A 368 -25.79 11.15 19.43
C GLY A 368 -25.83 11.55 20.91
N PRO A 369 -24.66 11.82 21.54
CA PRO A 369 -24.61 12.20 22.94
C PRO A 369 -25.25 13.58 23.15
N LYS A 370 -26.01 13.72 24.23
CA LYS A 370 -26.65 14.97 24.65
C LYS A 370 -26.00 15.54 25.92
N GLU A 371 -25.91 14.74 26.96
CA GLU A 371 -25.27 15.09 28.23
C GLU A 371 -24.85 13.85 29.01
N ILE A 372 -23.79 13.94 29.79
CA ILE A 372 -23.33 12.92 30.73
C ILE A 372 -23.85 13.26 32.12
N LEU A 373 -24.59 12.32 32.71
CA LEU A 373 -25.15 12.47 34.05
C LEU A 373 -24.07 12.16 35.09
N THR A 374 -23.99 13.03 36.09
CA THR A 374 -22.98 12.92 37.14
C THR A 374 -23.58 13.13 38.54
N GLU A 375 -23.06 12.37 39.52
CA GLU A 375 -23.31 12.56 40.95
C GLU A 375 -21.97 12.61 41.67
N ASP A 376 -21.76 13.62 42.49
CA ASP A 376 -20.48 13.86 43.19
C ASP A 376 -19.24 13.86 42.23
N GLY A 377 -19.43 14.38 41.01
CA GLY A 377 -18.37 14.46 40.00
C GLY A 377 -18.01 13.13 39.34
N LYS A 378 -18.80 12.07 39.52
CA LYS A 378 -18.63 10.76 38.91
C LYS A 378 -19.77 10.47 37.92
N VAL A 379 -19.50 9.75 36.88
CA VAL A 379 -20.49 9.30 35.89
C VAL A 379 -21.50 8.37 36.53
N THR A 380 -22.80 8.63 36.29
CA THR A 380 -23.92 7.75 36.67
C THR A 380 -24.73 7.30 35.45
N GLY A 381 -24.56 7.96 34.30
CA GLY A 381 -25.24 7.64 33.07
C GLY A 381 -24.94 8.63 31.97
N ILE A 382 -25.57 8.42 30.81
CA ILE A 382 -25.51 9.34 29.67
C ILE A 382 -26.86 9.40 28.97
N VAL A 383 -27.26 10.63 28.58
CA VAL A 383 -28.44 10.89 27.76
C VAL A 383 -28.04 11.05 26.31
N PHE A 384 -28.76 10.41 25.45
CA PHE A 384 -28.63 10.51 23.98
C PHE A 384 -29.85 11.19 23.38
N LYS A 385 -29.66 11.79 22.20
CA LYS A 385 -30.70 12.33 21.34
C LYS A 385 -30.67 11.60 19.99
N LYS A 386 -31.87 11.43 19.41
CA LYS A 386 -32.01 10.70 18.15
C LYS A 386 -31.29 11.40 17.01
N CYS A 387 -30.41 10.68 16.32
CA CYS A 387 -29.81 11.14 15.07
C CYS A 387 -30.72 10.80 13.90
N THR A 388 -31.22 11.81 13.19
CA THR A 388 -32.12 11.66 12.05
C THR A 388 -31.38 11.58 10.72
N SER A 389 -30.19 12.21 10.64
CA SER A 389 -29.28 12.12 9.49
C SER A 389 -27.86 12.41 9.94
N VAL A 390 -26.89 11.66 9.43
CA VAL A 390 -25.45 11.88 9.72
C VAL A 390 -24.83 12.86 8.72
N LYS A 391 -25.39 12.93 7.50
CA LYS A 391 -24.86 13.75 6.40
C LYS A 391 -25.94 14.73 5.91
N ASP A 392 -25.49 15.86 5.42
CA ASP A 392 -26.35 16.81 4.71
C ASP A 392 -26.62 16.37 3.26
N ALA A 393 -27.40 17.19 2.52
CA ALA A 393 -27.75 16.95 1.14
C ALA A 393 -26.53 16.89 0.19
N ASP A 394 -25.42 17.50 0.56
CA ASP A 394 -24.17 17.49 -0.18
C ASP A 394 -23.26 16.29 0.19
N GLY A 395 -23.72 15.41 1.10
CA GLY A 395 -22.96 14.25 1.57
C GLY A 395 -21.88 14.58 2.60
N ARG A 396 -21.84 15.81 3.12
CA ARG A 396 -20.88 16.23 4.15
C ARG A 396 -21.36 15.82 5.52
N PHE A 397 -20.43 15.48 6.42
CA PHE A 397 -20.74 15.17 7.81
C PHE A 397 -21.36 16.39 8.50
N ASN A 398 -22.66 16.30 8.79
CA ASN A 398 -23.47 17.35 9.44
C ASN A 398 -24.67 16.73 10.14
N PRO A 399 -24.46 16.07 11.31
CA PRO A 399 -25.51 15.28 11.95
C PRO A 399 -26.69 16.15 12.39
N GLN A 400 -27.89 15.69 12.09
CA GLN A 400 -29.17 16.31 12.48
C GLN A 400 -29.83 15.47 13.56
N TYR A 401 -30.51 16.13 14.49
CA TYR A 401 -31.07 15.48 15.67
C TYR A 401 -32.55 15.84 15.90
N ASP A 402 -33.30 14.89 16.44
CA ASP A 402 -34.57 15.17 17.13
C ASP A 402 -34.27 15.32 18.62
N GLU A 403 -34.37 16.54 19.12
CA GLU A 403 -34.10 16.89 20.54
C GLU A 403 -35.17 16.35 21.49
N ASN A 404 -36.36 15.97 20.99
CA ASN A 404 -37.49 15.48 21.80
C ASN A 404 -37.41 13.96 22.02
N GLU A 405 -36.75 13.25 21.12
CA GLU A 405 -36.54 11.80 21.26
C GLU A 405 -35.21 11.53 21.96
N THR A 406 -35.26 11.13 23.22
CA THR A 406 -34.09 10.90 24.06
C THR A 406 -34.04 9.46 24.58
N MET A 407 -32.84 8.97 24.82
CA MET A 407 -32.55 7.66 25.42
C MET A 407 -31.51 7.86 26.53
N THR A 408 -31.75 7.29 27.70
CA THR A 408 -30.80 7.32 28.82
C THR A 408 -30.23 5.92 29.03
N ILE A 409 -28.90 5.83 29.20
CA ILE A 409 -28.21 4.61 29.57
C ILE A 409 -27.47 4.86 30.88
N GLU A 410 -27.78 4.08 31.91
CA GLU A 410 -27.02 4.06 33.16
C GLU A 410 -25.65 3.39 32.95
N CYS A 411 -24.58 4.02 33.42
CA CYS A 411 -23.21 3.49 33.30
C CYS A 411 -22.28 4.17 34.31
N SER A 412 -21.16 3.51 34.58
CA SER A 412 -20.09 4.04 35.43
C SER A 412 -18.93 4.61 34.62
N ASN A 413 -18.84 4.27 33.32
CA ASN A 413 -17.79 4.74 32.43
C ASN A 413 -18.38 5.17 31.07
N VAL A 414 -17.88 6.30 30.55
CA VAL A 414 -18.17 6.79 29.22
C VAL A 414 -16.84 6.92 28.45
N ILE A 415 -16.72 6.27 27.30
CA ILE A 415 -15.49 6.30 26.51
C ILE A 415 -15.77 6.93 25.16
N MET A 416 -15.11 8.08 24.92
CA MET A 416 -15.30 8.90 23.74
C MET A 416 -14.40 8.40 22.60
N SER A 417 -14.99 7.76 21.56
CA SER A 417 -14.29 7.29 20.35
C SER A 417 -14.75 8.03 19.09
N VAL A 418 -14.86 9.37 19.19
CA VAL A 418 -15.45 10.27 18.18
C VAL A 418 -14.41 10.94 17.28
N GLY A 419 -13.27 10.34 17.14
CA GLY A 419 -12.17 10.80 16.30
C GLY A 419 -10.89 11.09 17.07
N GLN A 420 -9.85 11.40 16.32
CA GLN A 420 -8.49 11.62 16.83
C GLN A 420 -8.03 13.03 16.48
N ALA A 421 -7.06 13.54 17.23
CA ALA A 421 -6.47 14.86 17.06
C ALA A 421 -4.94 14.80 17.07
N ILE A 422 -4.32 15.78 16.43
CA ILE A 422 -2.87 15.96 16.47
C ILE A 422 -2.53 16.72 17.75
N GLU A 423 -1.54 16.23 18.48
CA GLU A 423 -0.94 16.91 19.64
C GLU A 423 0.43 17.43 19.23
N TRP A 424 0.51 18.74 18.96
CA TRP A 424 1.75 19.37 18.51
C TRP A 424 2.70 19.72 19.66
N GLY A 425 2.17 20.03 20.85
CA GLY A 425 2.99 20.61 21.90
C GLY A 425 3.78 21.82 21.35
N SER A 426 5.07 21.89 21.67
CA SER A 426 6.01 22.91 21.15
C SER A 426 6.88 22.42 19.98
N LEU A 427 6.55 21.27 19.35
CA LEU A 427 7.37 20.65 18.30
C LEU A 427 7.74 21.61 17.16
N LEU A 428 6.79 22.38 16.66
CA LEU A 428 6.97 23.25 15.50
C LEU A 428 7.12 24.75 15.90
N GLU A 429 7.28 25.06 17.19
CA GLU A 429 7.54 26.43 17.64
C GLU A 429 8.83 26.98 17.03
N GLY A 430 8.78 28.22 16.56
CA GLY A 430 9.90 28.90 15.94
C GLY A 430 10.20 28.46 14.49
N THR A 431 9.35 27.62 13.90
CA THR A 431 9.43 27.25 12.47
C THR A 431 8.47 28.09 11.63
N LYS A 432 8.63 28.04 10.29
CA LYS A 432 7.72 28.71 9.33
C LYS A 432 6.59 27.80 8.85
N VAL A 433 6.35 26.67 9.55
CA VAL A 433 5.27 25.77 9.18
C VAL A 433 3.93 26.46 9.35
N GLU A 434 3.15 26.50 8.28
CA GLU A 434 1.80 27.05 8.26
C GLU A 434 0.76 25.96 8.55
N PHE A 435 -0.38 26.32 9.13
CA PHE A 435 -1.46 25.40 9.48
C PHE A 435 -2.76 25.75 8.77
N TRP A 436 -3.43 24.74 8.26
CA TRP A 436 -4.78 24.82 7.69
C TRP A 436 -5.80 24.35 8.72
N HIS A 437 -6.92 25.05 8.82
CA HIS A 437 -7.94 24.80 9.87
C HIS A 437 -7.36 24.67 11.29
N GLY A 438 -6.29 25.41 11.56
CA GLY A 438 -5.69 25.55 12.88
C GLY A 438 -4.85 24.37 13.37
N ASN A 439 -4.88 23.21 12.70
CA ASN A 439 -4.18 22.04 13.24
C ASN A 439 -3.46 21.15 12.21
N TYR A 440 -3.78 21.25 10.93
CA TYR A 440 -3.11 20.45 9.89
C TYR A 440 -2.03 21.28 9.18
N PRO A 441 -0.77 20.79 9.05
CA PRO A 441 0.29 21.54 8.40
C PRO A 441 0.02 21.67 6.90
N VAL A 442 0.31 22.84 6.36
CA VAL A 442 0.30 23.07 4.92
C VAL A 442 1.58 22.51 4.33
N ALA A 443 1.44 21.62 3.36
CA ALA A 443 2.56 21.04 2.64
C ALA A 443 2.21 20.78 1.18
N ASP A 444 3.24 20.72 0.34
CA ASP A 444 3.09 20.36 -1.06
C ASP A 444 2.60 18.91 -1.22
N LYS A 445 1.60 18.69 -2.06
CA LYS A 445 0.92 17.39 -2.21
C LYS A 445 1.80 16.29 -2.82
N VAL A 446 2.86 16.65 -3.53
CA VAL A 446 3.77 15.72 -4.21
C VAL A 446 5.00 15.46 -3.36
N THR A 447 5.56 16.52 -2.77
CA THR A 447 6.83 16.46 -2.06
C THR A 447 6.68 16.34 -0.55
N TYR A 448 5.47 16.63 -0.01
CA TYR A 448 5.22 16.71 1.44
C TYR A 448 6.08 17.75 2.18
N GLN A 449 6.72 18.67 1.44
CA GLN A 449 7.52 19.76 1.98
C GLN A 449 6.64 20.87 2.51
N THR A 450 6.96 21.40 3.68
CA THR A 450 6.27 22.55 4.28
C THR A 450 6.88 23.88 3.81
N ALA A 451 6.39 25.01 4.32
CA ALA A 451 7.01 26.33 4.12
C ALA A 451 8.40 26.44 4.77
N GLU A 452 8.72 25.58 5.74
CA GLU A 452 10.10 25.41 6.25
C GLU A 452 10.81 24.37 5.38
N PRO A 453 11.83 24.74 4.59
CA PRO A 453 12.34 23.90 3.50
C PRO A 453 12.92 22.55 3.91
N ASP A 454 13.45 22.42 5.13
CA ASP A 454 14.04 21.18 5.66
C ASP A 454 13.02 20.32 6.43
N ILE A 455 11.75 20.79 6.56
CA ILE A 455 10.67 20.04 7.26
C ILE A 455 9.70 19.46 6.26
N PHE A 456 9.54 18.15 6.33
CA PHE A 456 8.58 17.33 5.58
C PHE A 456 7.59 16.71 6.55
N VAL A 457 6.34 16.53 6.13
CA VAL A 457 5.29 15.95 6.95
C VAL A 457 4.67 14.74 6.26
N GLY A 458 4.11 13.79 6.99
CA GLY A 458 3.36 12.69 6.37
C GLY A 458 2.71 11.76 7.38
N GLY A 459 1.86 10.87 6.86
CA GLY A 459 0.94 10.09 7.67
C GLY A 459 -0.21 10.96 8.19
N ASP A 460 -0.77 10.57 9.32
CA ASP A 460 -2.02 11.17 9.84
C ASP A 460 -1.89 12.66 10.19
N VAL A 461 -0.70 13.16 10.49
CA VAL A 461 -0.50 14.61 10.71
C VAL A 461 -0.83 15.44 9.47
N TYR A 462 -0.70 14.88 8.28
CA TYR A 462 -0.96 15.57 7.02
C TYR A 462 -2.33 15.22 6.42
N THR A 463 -2.69 13.93 6.44
CA THR A 463 -3.91 13.44 5.77
C THR A 463 -5.11 13.30 6.67
N GLY A 464 -4.97 13.52 7.97
CA GLY A 464 -5.90 13.05 9.00
C GLY A 464 -5.75 11.54 9.25
N PRO A 465 -6.45 10.99 10.25
CA PRO A 465 -6.39 9.56 10.57
C PRO A 465 -6.79 8.70 9.39
N LYS A 466 -5.88 7.78 9.00
CA LYS A 466 -6.05 6.80 7.91
C LYS A 466 -5.49 5.44 8.33
N PHE A 467 -5.49 4.49 7.40
CA PHE A 467 -4.96 3.15 7.65
C PHE A 467 -3.42 3.13 7.58
N ALA A 468 -2.82 2.12 8.23
CA ALA A 468 -1.36 1.96 8.28
C ALA A 468 -0.72 1.96 6.88
N ILE A 469 -1.38 1.39 5.88
CA ILE A 469 -0.86 1.35 4.50
C ILE A 469 -0.78 2.74 3.85
N ASP A 470 -1.69 3.66 4.19
CA ASP A 470 -1.64 5.06 3.72
C ASP A 470 -0.43 5.79 4.33
N ALA A 471 -0.19 5.56 5.64
CA ALA A 471 0.96 6.12 6.34
C ALA A 471 2.29 5.57 5.81
N ILE A 472 2.36 4.26 5.50
CA ILE A 472 3.52 3.62 4.87
C ILE A 472 3.83 4.25 3.51
N ALA A 473 2.81 4.45 2.68
CA ALA A 473 2.95 5.10 1.38
C ALA A 473 3.50 6.53 1.52
N ALA A 474 2.96 7.31 2.46
CA ALA A 474 3.43 8.66 2.75
C ALA A 474 4.88 8.67 3.22
N GLY A 475 5.28 7.71 4.07
CA GLY A 475 6.67 7.57 4.54
C GLY A 475 7.66 7.31 3.40
N LYS A 476 7.31 6.46 2.45
CA LYS A 476 8.11 6.22 1.24
C LYS A 476 8.29 7.49 0.42
N GLN A 477 7.21 8.23 0.20
CA GLN A 477 7.26 9.49 -0.54
C GLN A 477 8.08 10.56 0.21
N GLY A 478 7.97 10.61 1.54
CA GLY A 478 8.82 11.44 2.40
C GLY A 478 10.31 11.12 2.24
N ALA A 479 10.69 9.84 2.25
CA ALA A 479 12.07 9.40 2.02
C ALA A 479 12.61 9.84 0.66
N ILE A 480 11.80 9.74 -0.41
CA ILE A 480 12.16 10.23 -1.75
C ILE A 480 12.40 11.73 -1.73
N SER A 481 11.54 12.50 -1.07
CA SER A 481 11.65 13.95 -0.99
C SER A 481 12.86 14.39 -0.19
N ILE A 482 13.09 13.79 0.97
CA ILE A 482 14.26 14.07 1.82
C ILE A 482 15.55 13.75 1.05
N HIS A 483 15.62 12.57 0.41
CA HIS A 483 16.80 12.23 -0.40
C HIS A 483 17.08 13.28 -1.47
N ARG A 484 16.05 13.72 -2.19
CA ARG A 484 16.18 14.75 -3.23
C ARG A 484 16.54 16.14 -2.67
N TYR A 485 16.08 16.43 -1.46
CA TYR A 485 16.38 17.71 -0.79
C TYR A 485 17.82 17.80 -0.31
N VAL A 486 18.32 16.76 0.36
CA VAL A 486 19.67 16.79 0.95
C VAL A 486 20.78 16.54 -0.06
N GLN A 487 20.47 15.95 -1.23
CA GLN A 487 21.47 15.71 -2.27
C GLN A 487 21.64 16.94 -3.19
N PRO A 488 22.89 17.38 -3.44
CA PRO A 488 23.14 18.53 -4.28
C PRO A 488 22.67 18.28 -5.72
N HIS A 489 22.21 19.33 -6.38
CA HIS A 489 21.76 19.33 -7.78
C HIS A 489 20.57 18.42 -8.09
N SER A 490 19.83 17.98 -7.09
CA SER A 490 18.59 17.25 -7.25
C SER A 490 17.38 18.18 -7.26
N SER A 491 16.39 17.88 -8.11
CA SER A 491 15.07 18.53 -8.08
C SER A 491 14.09 17.69 -7.29
N LEU A 492 13.26 18.32 -6.46
CA LEU A 492 12.21 17.62 -5.71
C LEU A 492 11.16 16.97 -6.63
N THR A 493 10.92 17.53 -7.81
CA THR A 493 9.82 17.13 -8.70
C THR A 493 10.28 16.54 -10.04
N ILE A 494 11.32 17.09 -10.67
CA ILE A 494 11.78 16.62 -12.00
C ILE A 494 12.26 15.16 -11.91
N GLY A 495 11.72 14.30 -12.78
CA GLY A 495 12.04 12.87 -12.82
C GLY A 495 11.53 12.07 -11.60
N ARG A 496 10.55 12.60 -10.87
CA ARG A 496 9.81 11.84 -9.85
C ARG A 496 8.75 10.99 -10.53
N ASP A 497 8.60 9.75 -10.08
CA ASP A 497 7.49 8.90 -10.53
C ASP A 497 6.16 9.55 -10.10
N PRO A 498 5.28 9.86 -11.05
CA PRO A 498 3.99 10.48 -10.74
C PRO A 498 3.01 9.51 -10.08
N ASN A 499 3.32 8.20 -9.98
CA ASN A 499 2.42 7.14 -9.53
C ASN A 499 1.07 7.16 -10.27
N TYR A 500 1.11 7.51 -11.55
CA TYR A 500 -0.07 7.51 -12.39
C TYR A 500 -0.18 6.17 -13.11
N TYR A 501 -1.33 5.53 -12.97
CA TYR A 501 -1.62 4.24 -13.59
C TYR A 501 -2.93 4.33 -14.40
N VAL A 502 -2.92 3.76 -15.59
CA VAL A 502 -4.16 3.48 -16.32
C VAL A 502 -4.75 2.20 -15.72
N GLU A 503 -5.87 2.32 -15.03
CA GLU A 503 -6.53 1.20 -14.39
C GLU A 503 -7.21 0.31 -15.44
N LEU A 504 -7.14 -0.99 -15.22
CA LEU A 504 -7.86 -1.97 -16.01
C LEU A 504 -9.36 -1.80 -15.82
N ASP A 505 -10.10 -1.75 -16.94
CA ASP A 505 -11.56 -1.80 -16.92
C ASP A 505 -12.03 -3.24 -16.61
N LYS A 506 -12.69 -3.40 -15.49
CA LYS A 506 -13.20 -4.72 -15.05
C LYS A 506 -14.31 -5.24 -15.93
N ASP A 507 -15.12 -4.37 -16.52
CA ASP A 507 -16.29 -4.74 -17.33
C ASP A 507 -15.85 -5.23 -18.72
N ASP A 508 -14.67 -4.78 -19.20
CA ASP A 508 -14.08 -5.21 -20.47
C ASP A 508 -13.04 -6.36 -20.29
N TYR A 509 -12.90 -6.90 -19.08
CA TYR A 509 -11.96 -7.97 -18.79
C TYR A 509 -12.63 -9.34 -18.83
N SER A 510 -12.40 -10.09 -19.90
CA SER A 510 -12.92 -11.44 -20.08
C SER A 510 -11.85 -12.50 -19.83
N VAL A 511 -12.15 -13.45 -18.96
CA VAL A 511 -11.30 -14.59 -18.66
C VAL A 511 -12.07 -15.88 -18.94
N GLU A 512 -11.64 -16.63 -19.96
CA GLU A 512 -12.33 -17.87 -20.36
C GLU A 512 -11.94 -19.08 -19.50
N LYS A 513 -10.73 -19.06 -18.92
CA LYS A 513 -10.25 -20.12 -18.02
C LYS A 513 -9.70 -19.54 -16.73
N TYR A 514 -10.24 -20.02 -15.65
CA TYR A 514 -9.79 -19.67 -14.29
C TYR A 514 -9.98 -20.87 -13.35
N ASP A 515 -9.22 -20.88 -12.27
CA ASP A 515 -9.37 -21.90 -11.22
C ASP A 515 -10.68 -21.69 -10.46
N ASN A 516 -11.50 -22.74 -10.31
CA ASN A 516 -12.81 -22.71 -9.65
C ASN A 516 -12.75 -22.99 -8.14
N THR A 517 -11.56 -23.09 -7.56
CA THR A 517 -11.41 -23.30 -6.11
C THR A 517 -12.03 -22.13 -5.35
N GLY A 518 -12.76 -22.41 -4.29
CA GLY A 518 -13.35 -21.37 -3.42
C GLY A 518 -12.29 -20.59 -2.65
N ARG A 519 -12.64 -19.34 -2.27
CA ARG A 519 -11.79 -18.48 -1.45
C ARG A 519 -11.38 -19.18 -0.16
N GLN A 520 -10.09 -19.18 0.15
CA GLN A 520 -9.55 -19.75 1.38
C GLN A 520 -9.73 -18.76 2.55
N ARG A 521 -9.89 -19.34 3.77
CA ARG A 521 -9.96 -18.60 5.03
C ARG A 521 -9.07 -19.27 6.07
N PRO A 522 -8.26 -18.52 6.84
CA PRO A 522 -7.41 -19.12 7.87
C PRO A 522 -8.26 -19.66 9.03
N ALA A 523 -7.84 -20.76 9.59
CA ALA A 523 -8.44 -21.27 10.83
C ALA A 523 -7.99 -20.41 12.01
N LYS A 524 -8.90 -20.13 12.95
CA LYS A 524 -8.55 -19.47 14.21
C LYS A 524 -7.64 -20.37 15.06
N LYS A 525 -6.74 -19.77 15.84
CA LYS A 525 -5.91 -20.50 16.81
C LYS A 525 -6.80 -21.15 17.87
N SER A 526 -6.59 -22.42 18.15
CA SER A 526 -7.30 -23.14 19.20
C SER A 526 -6.71 -22.85 20.59
N GLY A 527 -7.55 -22.90 21.62
CA GLY A 527 -7.12 -22.75 23.02
C GLY A 527 -6.86 -21.30 23.47
N VAL A 528 -7.14 -20.31 22.63
CA VAL A 528 -7.11 -18.90 23.03
C VAL A 528 -8.45 -18.54 23.66
N ASP A 529 -8.43 -18.01 24.89
CA ASP A 529 -9.63 -17.49 25.54
C ASP A 529 -10.13 -16.26 24.76
N LYS A 530 -11.40 -16.30 24.37
CA LYS A 530 -12.05 -15.29 23.51
C LYS A 530 -12.00 -13.88 24.12
N LEU A 531 -12.01 -13.76 25.45
CA LEU A 531 -11.97 -12.49 26.18
C LEU A 531 -10.57 -12.17 26.75
N SER A 532 -9.53 -12.87 26.32
CA SER A 532 -8.14 -12.52 26.67
C SER A 532 -7.58 -11.41 25.78
N PHE A 533 -6.44 -10.85 26.17
CA PHE A 533 -5.65 -9.94 25.33
C PHE A 533 -4.74 -10.68 24.33
N ARG A 534 -5.00 -11.98 24.05
CA ARG A 534 -4.26 -12.76 23.06
C ARG A 534 -5.03 -12.86 21.75
N SER A 535 -4.31 -12.82 20.62
CA SER A 535 -4.91 -12.90 19.31
C SER A 535 -5.19 -14.36 18.91
N ASP A 536 -6.43 -14.65 18.56
CA ASP A 536 -6.87 -15.93 17.97
C ASP A 536 -6.71 -15.96 16.44
N ALA A 537 -6.22 -14.88 15.84
CA ALA A 537 -6.04 -14.76 14.39
C ALA A 537 -5.08 -15.83 13.86
N GLY A 538 -5.57 -16.64 12.92
CA GLY A 538 -4.79 -17.67 12.25
C GLY A 538 -3.98 -17.11 11.08
N VAL A 539 -3.14 -17.98 10.54
CA VAL A 539 -2.36 -17.75 9.31
C VAL A 539 -2.65 -18.91 8.37
N PHE A 540 -2.64 -18.67 7.08
CA PHE A 540 -2.80 -19.71 6.08
C PHE A 540 -1.77 -20.83 6.25
N THR A 541 -2.15 -22.05 5.86
CA THR A 541 -1.20 -23.12 5.56
C THR A 541 -0.64 -22.94 4.16
N GLU A 542 0.50 -23.57 3.86
CA GLU A 542 1.07 -23.54 2.51
C GLU A 542 0.11 -24.07 1.45
N GLU A 543 -0.67 -25.08 1.78
CA GLU A 543 -1.70 -25.63 0.89
C GLU A 543 -2.79 -24.61 0.58
N GLN A 544 -3.25 -23.85 1.60
CA GLN A 544 -4.22 -22.77 1.41
C GLN A 544 -3.64 -21.66 0.53
N VAL A 545 -2.37 -21.29 0.73
CA VAL A 545 -1.68 -20.31 -0.12
C VAL A 545 -1.66 -20.76 -1.57
N LYS A 546 -1.28 -22.02 -1.84
CA LYS A 546 -1.27 -22.57 -3.21
C LYS A 546 -2.65 -22.55 -3.86
N LYS A 547 -3.69 -22.94 -3.12
CA LYS A 547 -5.09 -22.89 -3.60
C LYS A 547 -5.54 -21.45 -3.87
N GLU A 548 -5.26 -20.54 -2.95
CA GLU A 548 -5.71 -19.15 -3.07
C GLU A 548 -4.99 -18.41 -4.20
N THR A 549 -3.68 -18.62 -4.36
CA THR A 549 -2.90 -17.97 -5.41
C THR A 549 -3.23 -18.49 -6.81
N ALA A 550 -3.68 -19.76 -6.95
CA ALA A 550 -4.14 -20.33 -8.22
C ALA A 550 -5.40 -19.61 -8.75
N ARG A 551 -6.21 -19.02 -7.89
CA ARG A 551 -7.40 -18.25 -8.25
C ARG A 551 -7.08 -16.91 -8.92
N CYS A 552 -5.82 -16.41 -8.81
CA CYS A 552 -5.44 -15.10 -9.32
C CYS A 552 -5.48 -15.07 -10.85
N LEU A 553 -6.21 -14.10 -11.42
CA LEU A 553 -6.37 -13.93 -12.86
C LEU A 553 -5.13 -13.36 -13.58
N GLY A 554 -4.14 -12.85 -12.82
CA GLY A 554 -2.91 -12.28 -13.39
C GLY A 554 -3.14 -10.99 -14.18
N CYS A 555 -4.10 -10.18 -13.81
CA CYS A 555 -4.48 -8.93 -14.47
C CYS A 555 -3.27 -8.03 -14.74
N GLY A 556 -3.25 -7.39 -15.94
CA GLY A 556 -2.21 -6.43 -16.30
C GLY A 556 -0.81 -7.04 -16.52
N ALA A 557 -0.68 -8.36 -16.71
CA ALA A 557 0.59 -8.95 -17.11
C ALA A 557 1.04 -8.41 -18.47
N THR A 558 2.36 -8.22 -18.64
CA THR A 558 2.92 -7.69 -19.88
C THR A 558 2.71 -8.65 -21.05
N ILE A 559 2.30 -8.12 -22.19
CA ILE A 559 2.17 -8.82 -23.47
C ILE A 559 3.06 -8.17 -24.52
N VAL A 560 3.38 -8.91 -25.54
CA VAL A 560 4.22 -8.46 -26.65
C VAL A 560 3.45 -8.52 -27.96
N ASP A 561 3.39 -7.39 -28.66
CA ASP A 561 3.02 -7.37 -30.07
C ASP A 561 4.26 -7.74 -30.89
N GLU A 562 4.32 -8.99 -31.33
CA GLU A 562 5.44 -9.52 -32.09
C GLU A 562 5.60 -8.87 -33.47
N ASN A 563 4.55 -8.19 -34.00
CA ASN A 563 4.63 -7.49 -35.28
C ASN A 563 5.31 -6.12 -35.12
N GLN A 564 5.17 -5.50 -33.96
CA GLN A 564 5.82 -4.22 -33.63
C GLN A 564 7.21 -4.44 -33.02
N CYS A 565 7.46 -5.59 -32.41
CA CYS A 565 8.73 -5.89 -31.76
C CYS A 565 9.87 -5.93 -32.79
N VAL A 566 10.87 -5.07 -32.59
CA VAL A 566 12.08 -5.00 -33.44
C VAL A 566 13.25 -5.82 -32.92
N GLY A 567 13.07 -6.57 -31.83
CA GLY A 567 14.09 -7.44 -31.24
C GLY A 567 15.31 -6.70 -30.67
N CYS A 568 15.16 -5.45 -30.23
CA CYS A 568 16.29 -4.62 -29.77
C CYS A 568 16.86 -5.04 -28.39
N GLY A 569 16.12 -5.82 -27.59
CA GLY A 569 16.57 -6.34 -26.30
C GLY A 569 16.52 -5.33 -25.13
N ILE A 570 16.10 -4.08 -25.33
CA ILE A 570 16.06 -3.10 -24.23
C ILE A 570 15.15 -3.61 -23.08
N CYS A 571 14.00 -4.20 -23.38
CA CYS A 571 13.08 -4.72 -22.38
C CYS A 571 13.73 -5.81 -21.49
N THR A 572 14.60 -6.64 -22.05
CA THR A 572 15.29 -7.70 -21.28
C THR A 572 16.28 -7.12 -20.27
N THR A 573 16.92 -5.99 -20.59
CA THR A 573 17.84 -5.30 -19.66
C THR A 573 17.13 -4.50 -18.59
N LYS A 574 15.81 -4.27 -18.73
CA LYS A 574 14.99 -3.49 -17.77
C LYS A 574 14.16 -4.37 -16.85
N CYS A 575 14.02 -5.66 -17.19
CA CYS A 575 13.28 -6.61 -16.36
C CYS A 575 14.19 -7.15 -15.26
N GLU A 576 13.89 -6.78 -14.01
CA GLU A 576 14.60 -7.27 -12.81
C GLU A 576 14.15 -8.70 -12.41
N PHE A 577 13.08 -9.22 -13.04
CA PHE A 577 12.43 -10.48 -12.66
C PHE A 577 12.71 -11.59 -13.66
N ASP A 578 13.62 -11.36 -14.59
CA ASP A 578 13.97 -12.31 -15.66
C ASP A 578 12.76 -12.88 -16.43
N ALA A 579 11.72 -12.04 -16.55
CA ALA A 579 10.46 -12.42 -17.16
C ALA A 579 10.41 -12.16 -18.68
N ILE A 580 11.45 -11.56 -19.27
CA ILE A 580 11.46 -11.19 -20.68
C ILE A 580 12.77 -11.61 -21.33
N HIS A 581 12.66 -12.45 -22.35
CA HIS A 581 13.78 -12.95 -23.11
C HIS A 581 13.63 -12.64 -24.60
N LEU A 582 14.73 -12.60 -25.34
CA LEU A 582 14.68 -12.58 -26.81
C LEU A 582 14.65 -14.01 -27.33
N GLN A 583 13.62 -14.31 -28.11
CA GLN A 583 13.53 -15.58 -28.85
C GLN A 583 13.77 -15.32 -30.32
N ARG A 584 14.51 -16.22 -30.96
CA ARG A 584 14.77 -16.17 -32.40
C ARG A 584 13.66 -16.91 -33.14
N ASP A 585 12.67 -16.18 -33.62
CA ASP A 585 11.49 -16.74 -34.29
C ASP A 585 11.70 -17.04 -35.78
N LEU A 586 12.55 -16.27 -36.44
CA LEU A 586 12.79 -16.35 -37.86
C LEU A 586 14.30 -16.46 -38.14
N PRO A 587 14.90 -17.67 -37.97
CA PRO A 587 16.32 -17.86 -38.17
C PRO A 587 16.77 -17.52 -39.61
N GLU A 588 15.89 -17.66 -40.60
CA GLU A 588 16.14 -17.33 -42.00
C GLU A 588 16.25 -15.82 -42.28
N CYS A 589 15.70 -14.96 -41.44
CA CYS A 589 15.75 -13.50 -41.64
C CYS A 589 17.13 -12.90 -41.37
N SER A 590 17.95 -13.53 -40.55
CA SER A 590 19.33 -13.11 -40.34
C SER A 590 20.23 -14.31 -40.03
N THR A 591 21.33 -14.43 -40.72
CA THR A 591 22.41 -15.33 -40.35
C THR A 591 23.47 -14.53 -39.64
N MET A 592 23.76 -14.89 -38.36
CA MET A 592 24.89 -14.29 -37.63
C MET A 592 26.19 -14.69 -38.34
N ARG A 593 26.95 -13.68 -38.76
CA ARG A 593 28.24 -13.86 -39.43
C ARG A 593 29.31 -13.14 -38.65
N ARG A 594 30.53 -13.67 -38.67
CA ARG A 594 31.65 -12.98 -38.04
C ARG A 594 31.96 -11.70 -38.82
N SER A 595 32.32 -10.63 -38.12
CA SER A 595 32.66 -9.34 -38.76
C SER A 595 33.84 -9.45 -39.72
N GLU A 596 34.75 -10.39 -39.47
CA GLU A 596 35.92 -10.69 -40.32
C GLU A 596 35.51 -11.24 -41.69
N ASP A 597 34.37 -11.95 -41.75
CA ASP A 597 33.86 -12.57 -42.99
C ASP A 597 32.98 -11.63 -43.83
N LYS A 598 32.68 -10.42 -43.35
CA LYS A 598 31.73 -9.52 -44.02
C LYS A 598 32.06 -9.25 -45.49
N LEU A 599 33.32 -9.14 -45.85
CA LEU A 599 33.74 -8.89 -47.23
C LEU A 599 33.39 -10.06 -48.18
N LYS A 600 33.45 -11.31 -47.72
CA LYS A 600 33.04 -12.50 -48.51
C LYS A 600 31.57 -12.41 -48.97
N TYR A 601 30.73 -11.71 -48.20
CA TYR A 601 29.30 -11.61 -48.47
C TYR A 601 28.90 -10.27 -49.10
N ILE A 602 29.58 -9.19 -48.76
CA ILE A 602 29.30 -7.85 -49.29
C ILE A 602 29.78 -7.74 -50.75
N LEU A 603 30.99 -8.26 -51.08
CA LEU A 603 31.55 -8.16 -52.44
C LEU A 603 30.67 -8.83 -53.50
N PRO A 604 30.23 -10.11 -53.36
CA PRO A 604 29.32 -10.72 -54.30
C PRO A 604 27.99 -10.01 -54.43
N TYR A 605 27.45 -9.54 -53.29
CA TYR A 605 26.19 -8.75 -53.27
C TYR A 605 26.36 -7.42 -53.99
N GLY A 606 27.42 -6.67 -53.71
CA GLY A 606 27.76 -5.41 -54.36
C GLY A 606 27.97 -5.58 -55.86
N ALA A 607 28.70 -6.60 -56.29
CA ALA A 607 28.88 -6.93 -57.68
C ALA A 607 27.55 -7.25 -58.39
N LYS A 608 26.69 -8.06 -57.77
CA LYS A 608 25.35 -8.38 -58.27
C LYS A 608 24.46 -7.11 -58.38
N GLN A 609 24.53 -6.22 -57.45
CA GLN A 609 23.78 -4.93 -57.50
C GLN A 609 24.35 -3.99 -58.55
N ALA A 610 25.67 -3.88 -58.68
CA ALA A 610 26.30 -3.07 -59.74
C ALA A 610 25.91 -3.55 -61.15
N ILE A 611 25.87 -4.87 -61.36
CA ILE A 611 25.39 -5.46 -62.60
C ILE A 611 23.92 -5.11 -62.84
N LYS A 612 23.06 -5.29 -61.84
CA LYS A 612 21.63 -4.92 -61.93
C LYS A 612 21.43 -3.44 -62.26
N ILE A 613 22.20 -2.54 -61.66
CA ILE A 613 22.14 -1.11 -61.92
C ILE A 613 22.58 -0.78 -63.34
N LYS A 614 23.68 -1.44 -63.80
CA LYS A 614 24.20 -1.20 -65.16
C LYS A 614 23.23 -1.65 -66.27
N PHE A 615 22.47 -2.75 -65.99
CA PHE A 615 21.48 -3.27 -66.93
C PHE A 615 20.06 -2.74 -66.72
N LYS A 616 19.84 -1.86 -65.76
CA LYS A 616 18.55 -1.23 -65.55
C LYS A 616 18.36 -0.17 -66.67
N LYS A 617 17.62 -0.55 -67.75
CA LYS A 617 17.23 0.40 -68.77
C LYS A 617 16.55 1.59 -68.07
N LYS A 618 17.02 2.82 -68.30
CA LYS A 618 16.26 4.01 -67.99
C LYS A 618 14.90 3.84 -68.67
N LYS A 619 13.83 3.73 -67.87
CA LYS A 619 12.50 4.03 -68.37
C LYS A 619 12.41 5.56 -68.35
N ASP A 620 12.36 6.12 -69.52
CA ASP A 620 11.97 7.51 -69.72
C ASP A 620 10.55 7.75 -69.25
#